data_087990e385f326702ac9c2d3dc4f7941
#
_entry.id   087990e385f326702ac9c2d3dc4f7941
#
_cell.length_a   1.000
_cell.length_b   1.000
_cell.length_c   1.000
_cell.angle_alpha   90.00
_cell.angle_beta   90.00
_cell.angle_gamma   90.00
#
_symmetry.space_group_name_H-M   'P 1'
#
loop_
_entity.id
_entity.type
_entity.pdbx_description
1 polymer ?
#
loop_
_entity_poly.entity_id
_entity_poly.type
_entity_poly.pdbx_seq_one_letter_code
_entity_poly.pdbx_strand_id
1 'polypeptide(L)'
;MASPYFVEATPSNCLYRKMVKAKQDRKARNAINEVVTREYTIHMHKRIKGVGSKKRAPRAIDEIRKFAKQQMNTEDVRIDTRLNKYVWSKGIKNVPFRIRVRLSRRRNEDEDSVHKLYTLCTFVPCTNFKNLTNVNVDSEE
;
A
#
# COMPACT_ATOMS: atom_id res chain seq x y z
N MET A 1 23.08 69.50 8.75
CA MET A 1 22.82 68.82 7.46
C MET A 1 22.98 67.35 7.67
N ALA A 2 21.88 66.66 7.82
CA ALA A 2 21.84 65.20 8.00
C ALA A 2 20.85 64.62 7.01
N SER A 3 21.34 63.74 6.15
CA SER A 3 20.56 63.06 5.13
C SER A 3 19.92 61.81 5.73
N PRO A 4 18.62 61.55 5.52
CA PRO A 4 17.99 60.30 5.95
C PRO A 4 18.10 59.26 4.84
N TYR A 5 18.78 58.19 5.12
CA TYR A 5 18.73 56.98 4.29
C TYR A 5 17.39 56.26 4.48
N PHE A 6 16.52 56.38 3.49
CA PHE A 6 15.32 55.60 3.37
C PHE A 6 15.69 54.21 2.86
N VAL A 7 15.58 53.20 3.69
CA VAL A 7 15.76 51.79 3.30
C VAL A 7 14.45 51.27 2.74
N GLU A 8 14.37 51.16 1.40
CA GLU A 8 13.25 50.50 0.72
C GLU A 8 13.19 49.04 1.09
N ALA A 9 12.07 48.63 1.65
CA ALA A 9 11.76 47.24 1.93
C ALA A 9 11.49 46.49 0.62
N THR A 10 12.37 45.60 0.23
CA THR A 10 12.24 44.75 -0.95
C THR A 10 11.07 43.77 -0.85
N PRO A 11 10.25 43.61 -1.90
CA PRO A 11 9.00 42.79 -1.83
C PRO A 11 9.21 41.28 -1.87
N SER A 12 10.44 40.81 -1.83
CA SER A 12 10.78 39.38 -1.95
C SER A 12 10.42 38.52 -0.71
N ASN A 13 10.26 39.14 0.45
CA ASN A 13 10.03 38.41 1.71
C ASN A 13 8.55 38.02 1.94
N CYS A 14 7.62 38.68 1.25
CA CYS A 14 6.18 38.41 1.40
C CYS A 14 5.70 37.19 0.60
N LEU A 15 6.32 36.94 -0.59
CA LEU A 15 6.02 35.79 -1.44
C LEU A 15 6.55 34.50 -0.84
N TYR A 16 7.74 34.53 -0.24
CA TYR A 16 8.32 33.36 0.42
C TYR A 16 7.49 32.90 1.63
N ARG A 17 6.95 33.84 2.41
CA ARG A 17 6.05 33.53 3.54
C ARG A 17 4.72 32.92 3.09
N LYS A 18 4.17 33.30 1.95
CA LYS A 18 2.96 32.71 1.38
C LYS A 18 3.19 31.29 0.86
N MET A 19 4.36 30.99 0.25
CA MET A 19 4.69 29.63 -0.21
C MET A 19 4.92 28.65 0.96
N VAL A 20 5.50 29.09 2.06
CA VAL A 20 5.71 28.25 3.24
C VAL A 20 4.39 27.91 3.93
N LYS A 21 3.42 28.86 4.01
CA LYS A 21 2.07 28.59 4.53
C LYS A 21 1.27 27.60 3.69
N ALA A 22 1.40 27.62 2.37
CA ALA A 22 0.70 26.69 1.48
C ALA A 22 1.17 25.22 1.64
N LYS A 23 2.35 24.98 2.19
CA LYS A 23 2.87 23.64 2.49
C LYS A 23 2.39 23.06 3.82
N GLN A 24 1.93 23.87 4.75
CA GLN A 24 1.47 23.44 6.09
C GLN A 24 0.01 22.95 6.13
N ASP A 25 -0.81 23.31 5.15
CA ASP A 25 -2.25 22.95 5.16
C ASP A 25 -2.59 21.61 4.49
N ARG A 26 -1.60 20.84 4.04
CA ARG A 26 -1.81 19.43 3.69
C ARG A 26 -1.82 18.59 4.96
N LYS A 27 -2.87 18.73 5.79
CA LYS A 27 -3.24 17.71 6.77
C LYS A 27 -3.25 16.38 6.02
N ALA A 28 -2.34 15.48 6.39
CA ALA A 28 -2.37 14.11 5.91
C ALA A 28 -3.77 13.55 6.24
N ARG A 29 -4.63 13.45 5.23
CA ARG A 29 -5.93 12.81 5.37
C ARG A 29 -5.63 11.38 5.80
N ASN A 30 -6.01 11.03 7.02
CA ASN A 30 -5.93 9.66 7.49
C ASN A 30 -6.95 8.83 6.68
N ALA A 31 -6.48 8.20 5.61
CA ALA A 31 -7.28 7.32 4.78
C ALA A 31 -7.60 5.96 5.46
N ILE A 32 -7.79 5.98 6.80
CA ILE A 32 -7.98 4.75 7.59
C ILE A 32 -9.30 4.06 7.22
N ASN A 33 -10.35 4.84 6.90
CA ASN A 33 -11.69 4.33 6.59
C ASN A 33 -12.09 4.54 5.13
N GLU A 34 -11.18 4.97 4.27
CA GLU A 34 -11.45 5.20 2.84
C GLU A 34 -11.25 3.92 2.03
N VAL A 35 -12.00 3.78 0.94
CA VAL A 35 -11.77 2.76 -0.08
C VAL A 35 -10.50 3.13 -0.82
N VAL A 36 -9.47 2.29 -0.73
CA VAL A 36 -8.17 2.53 -1.35
C VAL A 36 -7.66 1.25 -1.98
N THR A 37 -7.15 1.36 -3.19
CA THR A 37 -6.50 0.26 -3.90
C THR A 37 -5.02 0.56 -4.07
N ARG A 38 -4.17 -0.38 -3.67
CA ARG A 38 -2.71 -0.25 -3.76
C ARG A 38 -2.07 -1.52 -4.26
N GLU A 39 -1.02 -1.37 -5.06
CA GLU A 39 -0.22 -2.49 -5.52
C GLU A 39 1.11 -2.57 -4.78
N TYR A 40 1.44 -3.79 -4.36
CA TYR A 40 2.66 -4.08 -3.64
C TYR A 40 3.39 -5.28 -4.24
N THR A 41 4.71 -5.26 -4.15
CA THR A 41 5.54 -6.43 -4.44
C THR A 41 5.97 -7.08 -3.14
N ILE A 42 5.56 -8.33 -2.91
CA ILE A 42 5.91 -9.08 -1.70
C ILE A 42 7.09 -10.00 -2.02
N HIS A 43 8.14 -9.93 -1.22
CA HIS A 43 9.29 -10.83 -1.31
C HIS A 43 9.04 -12.08 -0.48
N MET A 44 8.43 -13.10 -1.09
CA MET A 44 8.00 -14.33 -0.41
C MET A 44 9.18 -15.14 0.12
N HIS A 45 10.27 -15.25 -0.63
CA HIS A 45 11.45 -16.03 -0.22
C HIS A 45 11.99 -15.58 1.15
N LYS A 46 12.00 -14.27 1.42
CA LYS A 46 12.44 -13.74 2.71
C LYS A 46 11.49 -14.13 3.85
N ARG A 47 10.17 -14.15 3.59
CA ARG A 47 9.13 -14.42 4.60
C ARG A 47 8.98 -15.89 4.96
N ILE A 48 9.26 -16.79 4.00
CA ILE A 48 9.17 -18.24 4.20
C ILE A 48 10.52 -18.90 4.49
N LYS A 49 11.59 -18.11 4.73
CA LYS A 49 12.90 -18.64 5.09
C LYS A 49 12.80 -19.48 6.38
N GLY A 50 13.41 -20.66 6.39
CA GLY A 50 13.42 -21.55 7.55
C GLY A 50 12.15 -22.43 7.69
N VAL A 51 11.13 -22.24 6.84
CA VAL A 51 9.92 -23.07 6.87
C VAL A 51 10.18 -24.42 6.16
N GLY A 52 9.75 -25.52 6.78
CA GLY A 52 9.85 -26.85 6.20
C GLY A 52 9.17 -26.93 4.84
N SER A 53 9.75 -27.73 3.91
CA SER A 53 9.34 -27.76 2.51
C SER A 53 7.85 -28.05 2.29
N LYS A 54 7.25 -28.96 3.06
CA LYS A 54 5.83 -29.30 2.95
C LYS A 54 4.88 -28.22 3.47
N LYS A 55 5.37 -27.20 4.20
CA LYS A 55 4.55 -26.13 4.79
C LYS A 55 4.77 -24.77 4.11
N ARG A 56 5.56 -24.69 3.04
CA ARG A 56 5.92 -23.41 2.41
C ARG A 56 4.75 -22.72 1.74
N ALA A 57 3.96 -23.41 0.93
CA ALA A 57 2.83 -22.79 0.24
C ALA A 57 1.70 -22.35 1.21
N PRO A 58 1.25 -23.16 2.19
CA PRO A 58 0.31 -22.69 3.21
C PRO A 58 0.83 -21.48 3.97
N ARG A 59 2.10 -21.52 4.41
CA ARG A 59 2.72 -20.39 5.11
C ARG A 59 2.80 -19.12 4.25
N ALA A 60 3.02 -19.27 2.95
CA ALA A 60 3.03 -18.14 2.02
C ALA A 60 1.67 -17.44 1.98
N ILE A 61 0.58 -18.17 1.97
CA ILE A 61 -0.78 -17.60 2.05
C ILE A 61 -0.99 -16.86 3.37
N ASP A 62 -0.57 -17.42 4.49
CA ASP A 62 -0.67 -16.78 5.79
C ASP A 62 0.17 -15.49 5.86
N GLU A 63 1.35 -15.49 5.27
CA GLU A 63 2.20 -14.30 5.20
C GLU A 63 1.62 -13.20 4.30
N ILE A 64 0.92 -13.56 3.23
CA ILE A 64 0.16 -12.60 2.41
C ILE A 64 -0.97 -11.98 3.23
N ARG A 65 -1.73 -12.79 4.00
CA ARG A 65 -2.79 -12.28 4.89
C ARG A 65 -2.24 -11.33 5.94
N LYS A 66 -1.15 -11.69 6.60
CA LYS A 66 -0.47 -10.84 7.59
C LYS A 66 -0.02 -9.52 6.99
N PHE A 67 0.57 -9.58 5.78
CA PHE A 67 1.01 -8.39 5.07
C PHE A 67 -0.17 -7.48 4.71
N ALA A 68 -1.27 -8.04 4.21
CA ALA A 68 -2.47 -7.28 3.86
C ALA A 68 -3.08 -6.60 5.09
N LYS A 69 -3.22 -7.30 6.23
CA LYS A 69 -3.66 -6.73 7.51
C LYS A 69 -2.79 -5.55 7.92
N GLN A 70 -1.47 -5.71 7.83
CA GLN A 70 -0.50 -4.69 8.24
C GLN A 70 -0.55 -3.44 7.36
N GLN A 71 -0.70 -3.60 6.02
CA GLN A 71 -0.67 -2.49 5.08
C GLN A 71 -2.01 -1.76 4.97
N MET A 72 -3.12 -2.47 5.05
CA MET A 72 -4.46 -1.92 4.89
C MET A 72 -5.18 -1.65 6.21
N ASN A 73 -4.62 -2.13 7.32
CA ASN A 73 -5.19 -1.96 8.65
C ASN A 73 -6.64 -2.49 8.76
N THR A 74 -6.90 -3.66 8.16
CA THR A 74 -8.18 -4.35 8.17
C THR A 74 -8.03 -5.75 8.74
N GLU A 75 -8.97 -6.18 9.57
CA GLU A 75 -8.97 -7.53 10.16
C GLU A 75 -9.40 -8.60 9.16
N ASP A 76 -10.43 -8.30 8.35
CA ASP A 76 -10.93 -9.24 7.35
C ASP A 76 -10.11 -9.12 6.06
N VAL A 77 -9.48 -10.24 5.68
CA VAL A 77 -8.67 -10.34 4.46
C VAL A 77 -9.14 -11.51 3.63
N ARG A 78 -9.63 -11.23 2.43
CA ARG A 78 -10.11 -12.21 1.45
C ARG A 78 -9.07 -12.38 0.35
N ILE A 79 -8.72 -13.63 0.05
CA ILE A 79 -7.72 -13.98 -0.97
C ILE A 79 -8.45 -14.47 -2.22
N ASP A 80 -8.12 -13.87 -3.36
CA ASP A 80 -8.65 -14.29 -4.66
C ASP A 80 -8.10 -15.67 -5.05
N THR A 81 -8.93 -16.46 -5.72
CA THR A 81 -8.58 -17.79 -6.23
C THR A 81 -7.42 -17.77 -7.22
N ARG A 82 -7.30 -16.70 -8.04
CA ARG A 82 -6.18 -16.51 -8.98
C ARG A 82 -4.84 -16.38 -8.24
N LEU A 83 -4.82 -15.61 -7.14
CA LEU A 83 -3.64 -15.46 -6.28
C LEU A 83 -3.26 -16.79 -5.66
N ASN A 84 -4.23 -17.54 -5.13
CA ASN A 84 -4.00 -18.84 -4.56
C ASN A 84 -3.41 -19.82 -5.61
N LYS A 85 -4.00 -19.90 -6.79
CA LYS A 85 -3.49 -20.73 -7.90
C LYS A 85 -2.06 -20.37 -8.27
N TYR A 86 -1.71 -19.08 -8.31
CA TYR A 86 -0.35 -18.65 -8.64
C TYR A 86 0.67 -19.05 -7.56
N VAL A 87 0.32 -18.91 -6.27
CA VAL A 87 1.17 -19.34 -5.16
C VAL A 87 1.47 -20.83 -5.22
N TRP A 88 0.47 -21.64 -5.60
CA TRP A 88 0.57 -23.10 -5.68
C TRP A 88 1.07 -23.61 -7.05
N SER A 89 1.28 -22.74 -8.02
CA SER A 89 1.61 -23.13 -9.40
C SER A 89 2.87 -24.01 -9.53
N LYS A 90 3.85 -23.80 -8.64
CA LYS A 90 5.09 -24.59 -8.57
C LYS A 90 5.06 -25.69 -7.51
N GLY A 91 3.89 -26.05 -7.02
CA GLY A 91 3.68 -27.04 -5.97
C GLY A 91 3.92 -26.49 -4.56
N ILE A 92 3.74 -27.36 -3.56
CA ILE A 92 3.82 -26.99 -2.14
C ILE A 92 5.22 -26.55 -1.70
N LYS A 93 6.27 -27.09 -2.30
CA LYS A 93 7.66 -26.86 -1.91
C LYS A 93 8.25 -25.57 -2.49
N ASN A 94 7.86 -25.22 -3.71
CA ASN A 94 8.49 -24.17 -4.51
C ASN A 94 7.53 -23.01 -4.71
N VAL A 95 7.51 -22.06 -3.77
CA VAL A 95 6.73 -20.84 -3.90
C VAL A 95 7.49 -19.81 -4.74
N PRO A 96 6.84 -19.02 -5.60
CA PRO A 96 7.47 -17.91 -6.31
C PRO A 96 8.20 -16.96 -5.36
N PHE A 97 9.40 -16.50 -5.72
CA PHE A 97 10.22 -15.65 -4.84
C PHE A 97 9.62 -14.29 -4.59
N ARG A 98 8.98 -13.71 -5.61
CA ARG A 98 8.29 -12.42 -5.53
C ARG A 98 6.91 -12.53 -6.14
N ILE A 99 5.96 -11.82 -5.57
CA ILE A 99 4.57 -11.79 -6.05
C ILE A 99 4.11 -10.34 -6.05
N ARG A 100 3.53 -9.90 -7.17
CA ARG A 100 2.83 -8.61 -7.23
C ARG A 100 1.38 -8.83 -6.85
N VAL A 101 0.93 -8.11 -5.82
CA VAL A 101 -0.45 -8.18 -5.32
C VAL A 101 -1.08 -6.81 -5.33
N ARG A 102 -2.35 -6.78 -5.68
CA ARG A 102 -3.20 -5.60 -5.53
C ARG A 102 -4.07 -5.82 -4.30
N LEU A 103 -3.99 -4.91 -3.37
CA LEU A 103 -4.79 -4.88 -2.15
C LEU A 103 -5.86 -3.81 -2.30
N SER A 104 -7.12 -4.23 -2.39
CA SER A 104 -8.27 -3.34 -2.49
C SER A 104 -9.05 -3.39 -1.18
N ARG A 105 -9.08 -2.29 -0.46
CA ARG A 105 -9.92 -2.15 0.72
C ARG A 105 -11.31 -1.72 0.28
N ARG A 106 -12.32 -2.52 0.62
CA ARG A 106 -13.71 -2.32 0.25
C ARG A 106 -14.61 -2.30 1.49
N ARG A 107 -15.76 -1.70 1.35
CA ARG A 107 -16.82 -1.76 2.37
C ARG A 107 -17.51 -3.11 2.30
N ASN A 108 -17.85 -3.65 3.46
CA ASN A 108 -18.66 -4.86 3.53
C ASN A 108 -20.12 -4.50 3.25
N GLU A 109 -20.78 -5.29 2.41
CA GLU A 109 -22.19 -5.11 2.05
C GLU A 109 -23.13 -5.60 3.17
N ASP A 110 -22.65 -6.52 4.01
CA ASP A 110 -23.40 -7.07 5.12
C ASP A 110 -23.39 -6.10 6.30
N GLU A 111 -24.51 -5.49 6.64
CA GLU A 111 -24.66 -4.57 7.77
C GLU A 111 -24.42 -5.24 9.13
N ASP A 112 -24.72 -6.55 9.24
CA ASP A 112 -24.55 -7.36 10.45
C ASP A 112 -23.12 -7.82 10.68
N SER A 113 -22.20 -7.56 9.75
CA SER A 113 -20.82 -8.00 9.90
C SER A 113 -20.07 -7.17 10.93
N VAL A 114 -19.28 -7.85 11.77
CA VAL A 114 -18.44 -7.23 12.81
C VAL A 114 -17.46 -6.22 12.21
N HIS A 115 -16.98 -6.47 10.99
CA HIS A 115 -16.01 -5.62 10.30
C HIS A 115 -16.67 -4.89 9.13
N LYS A 116 -16.70 -3.57 9.19
CA LYS A 116 -17.25 -2.70 8.13
C LYS A 116 -16.41 -2.68 6.86
N LEU A 117 -15.14 -3.01 6.96
CA LEU A 117 -14.18 -3.00 5.85
C LEU A 117 -13.48 -4.35 5.75
N TYR A 118 -13.26 -4.78 4.52
CA TYR A 118 -12.44 -5.95 4.21
C TYR A 118 -11.40 -5.61 3.14
N THR A 119 -10.31 -6.36 3.10
CA THR A 119 -9.30 -6.24 2.05
C THR A 119 -9.35 -7.43 1.12
N LEU A 120 -9.54 -7.17 -0.16
CA LEU A 120 -9.43 -8.16 -1.22
C LEU A 120 -8.00 -8.17 -1.77
N CYS A 121 -7.36 -9.34 -1.74
CA CYS A 121 -6.02 -9.56 -2.29
C CYS A 121 -6.13 -10.22 -3.65
N THR A 122 -5.76 -9.51 -4.73
CA THR A 122 -5.76 -10.02 -6.10
C THR A 122 -4.35 -10.16 -6.63
N PHE A 123 -4.14 -11.07 -7.57
CA PHE A 123 -2.86 -11.27 -8.24
C PHE A 123 -2.73 -10.32 -9.44
N VAL A 124 -1.58 -9.66 -9.55
CA VAL A 124 -1.21 -8.87 -10.73
C VAL A 124 -0.09 -9.59 -11.47
N PRO A 125 -0.32 -10.03 -12.71
CA PRO A 125 0.71 -10.67 -13.50
C PRO A 125 1.83 -9.69 -13.81
N CYS A 126 3.06 -10.09 -13.54
CA CYS A 126 4.25 -9.27 -13.77
C CYS A 126 5.41 -10.17 -14.22
N THR A 127 6.09 -9.76 -15.27
CA THR A 127 7.27 -10.47 -15.78
C THR A 127 8.54 -10.04 -15.06
N ASN A 128 8.70 -8.73 -14.82
CA ASN A 128 9.86 -8.16 -14.15
C ASN A 128 9.46 -7.44 -12.88
N PHE A 129 10.17 -7.73 -11.78
CA PHE A 129 9.96 -7.08 -10.48
C PHE A 129 10.99 -5.98 -10.19
N LYS A 130 11.94 -5.75 -11.11
CA LYS A 130 12.98 -4.74 -10.95
C LYS A 130 12.37 -3.34 -11.05
N ASN A 131 12.74 -2.45 -10.13
CA ASN A 131 12.28 -1.05 -10.07
C ASN A 131 10.75 -0.85 -9.90
N LEU A 132 9.99 -1.90 -9.55
CA LEU A 132 8.58 -1.75 -9.23
C LEU A 132 8.41 -1.17 -7.83
N THR A 133 7.90 0.05 -7.77
CA THR A 133 7.51 0.73 -6.53
C THR A 133 6.07 0.38 -6.14
N ASN A 134 5.67 0.80 -4.95
CA ASN A 134 4.28 0.73 -4.52
C ASN A 134 3.49 1.79 -5.27
N VAL A 135 2.36 1.40 -5.85
CA VAL A 135 1.51 2.28 -6.66
C VAL A 135 0.14 2.35 -6.02
N ASN A 136 -0.39 3.56 -5.86
CA ASN A 136 -1.80 3.75 -5.59
C ASN A 136 -2.54 3.62 -6.93
N VAL A 137 -3.52 2.75 -6.98
CA VAL A 137 -4.40 2.59 -8.15
C VAL A 137 -5.69 3.29 -7.76
N ASP A 138 -5.97 4.40 -8.43
CA ASP A 138 -7.25 5.05 -8.27
C ASP A 138 -8.31 4.08 -8.81
N SER A 139 -9.35 3.82 -8.04
CA SER A 139 -10.47 3.00 -8.48
C SER A 139 -11.17 3.78 -9.59
N GLU A 140 -10.94 3.41 -10.84
CA GLU A 140 -11.86 3.75 -11.92
C GLU A 140 -13.17 3.01 -11.60
N GLU A 141 -14.20 3.80 -11.29
CA GLU A 141 -15.59 3.35 -11.17
C GLU A 141 -16.17 3.01 -12.54
#